data_7ddc96a51bb4b7a76723bbb1747714db
#
_entry.id   7ddc96a51bb4b7a76723bbb1747714db
#
_cell.length_a   1.000
_cell.length_b   1.000
_cell.length_c   1.000
_cell.angle_alpha   90.00
_cell.angle_beta   90.00
_cell.angle_gamma   90.00
#
_symmetry.space_group_name_H-M   'P 1'
#
loop_
_entity.id
_entity.type
_entity.pdbx_description
1 polymer ?
#
loop_
_entity_poly.entity_id
_entity_poly.type
_entity_poly.pdbx_seq_one_letter_code
_entity_poly.pdbx_strand_id
1 'polypeptide(L)'
;ASRLRLDRISTKSITFKDPPVLVELGSHEMELGGKTYLAEIKARIFDLGVISLIIRIPFEDDVTYDEYLDMAIVSENMPEDEIHHYLDAVLETIRPACSNERVSDFDEDFVVYYFKENIPDWDLVPLLLKDRTPVSEQTRRETLENRFSYANDITYLAWDSAVVYDQSGSLDVPDLLEFANAQFLELRYYDNALNNAIDKTYDELEEANMTSKATRLESYRQIRGNLMELMADVSSLTSNINNALQVTE
;
A
#
# COMPACT_ATOMS: atom_id res chain seq x y z
N ALA A 1 15.56 -10.97 10.04
CA ALA A 1 14.95 -10.51 8.78
C ALA A 1 14.98 -11.64 7.76
N SER A 2 13.92 -11.80 7.03
CA SER A 2 13.81 -12.77 5.92
C SER A 2 13.39 -12.05 4.63
N ARG A 3 13.45 -12.74 3.49
CA ARG A 3 13.02 -12.18 2.21
C ARG A 3 11.73 -12.84 1.76
N LEU A 4 10.85 -12.07 1.13
CA LEU A 4 9.57 -12.54 0.60
C LEU A 4 9.80 -13.66 -0.44
N ARG A 5 9.01 -14.73 -0.32
CA ARG A 5 8.87 -15.77 -1.34
C ARG A 5 7.39 -16.08 -1.51
N LEU A 6 6.93 -16.08 -2.74
CA LEU A 6 5.56 -16.47 -3.09
C LEU A 6 5.56 -17.98 -3.40
N ASP A 7 4.70 -18.73 -2.73
CA ASP A 7 4.72 -20.21 -2.77
C ASP A 7 4.00 -20.80 -3.99
N ARG A 8 2.96 -20.13 -4.49
CA ARG A 8 2.11 -20.61 -5.57
C ARG A 8 2.35 -19.98 -6.92
N ILE A 9 2.85 -18.75 -6.92
CA ILE A 9 3.11 -18.05 -8.16
C ILE A 9 4.37 -18.65 -8.77
N SER A 10 4.23 -19.16 -9.98
CA SER A 10 5.37 -19.70 -10.74
C SER A 10 6.52 -18.70 -10.67
N THR A 11 7.72 -19.16 -10.30
CA THR A 11 8.94 -18.35 -10.15
C THR A 11 9.30 -17.47 -11.37
N LYS A 12 8.50 -17.52 -12.43
CA LYS A 12 8.60 -16.65 -13.61
C LYS A 12 7.69 -15.42 -13.56
N SER A 13 6.74 -15.38 -12.63
CA SER A 13 5.68 -14.36 -12.65
C SER A 13 6.04 -13.09 -11.89
N ILE A 14 6.64 -13.15 -10.71
CA ILE A 14 7.14 -11.97 -10.00
C ILE A 14 8.57 -12.24 -9.58
N THR A 15 9.52 -11.74 -10.34
CA THR A 15 10.93 -11.84 -9.99
C THR A 15 11.34 -10.49 -9.41
N PHE A 16 11.29 -10.36 -8.09
CA PHE A 16 11.95 -9.24 -7.44
C PHE A 16 13.45 -9.33 -7.70
N LYS A 17 14.01 -8.32 -8.33
CA LYS A 17 15.46 -8.19 -8.47
C LYS A 17 16.11 -8.11 -7.10
N ASP A 18 15.52 -7.30 -6.24
CA ASP A 18 15.87 -7.10 -4.84
C ASP A 18 14.61 -7.36 -3.99
N PRO A 19 14.38 -8.63 -3.51
CA PRO A 19 13.19 -8.95 -2.74
C PRO A 19 13.09 -8.11 -1.47
N PRO A 20 11.88 -7.62 -1.11
CA PRO A 20 11.69 -6.80 0.07
C PRO A 20 12.14 -7.52 1.35
N VAL A 21 12.64 -6.75 2.29
CA VAL A 21 13.15 -7.24 3.58
C VAL A 21 12.00 -7.29 4.57
N LEU A 22 11.70 -8.47 5.10
CA LEU A 22 10.71 -8.65 6.16
C LEU A 22 11.36 -8.51 7.54
N VAL A 23 10.77 -7.66 8.37
CA VAL A 23 11.14 -7.42 9.77
C VAL A 23 9.98 -7.87 10.66
N GLU A 24 10.25 -8.78 11.59
CA GLU A 24 9.26 -9.21 12.59
C GLU A 24 9.36 -8.29 13.81
N LEU A 25 8.25 -7.63 14.16
CA LEU A 25 8.15 -6.74 15.30
C LEU A 25 7.53 -7.42 16.53
N GLY A 26 6.97 -8.63 16.34
CA GLY A 26 6.40 -9.46 17.40
C GLY A 26 4.88 -9.37 17.50
N SER A 27 4.36 -9.84 18.63
CA SER A 27 2.92 -9.79 18.92
C SER A 27 2.67 -8.77 20.03
N HIS A 28 1.70 -7.90 19.82
CA HIS A 28 1.35 -6.80 20.71
C HIS A 28 -0.16 -6.76 20.96
N GLU A 29 -0.53 -6.36 22.16
CA GLU A 29 -1.92 -6.08 22.46
C GLU A 29 -2.30 -4.72 21.87
N MET A 30 -3.37 -4.69 21.08
CA MET A 30 -3.92 -3.49 20.47
C MET A 30 -5.36 -3.31 20.92
N GLU A 31 -5.72 -2.10 21.32
CA GLU A 31 -7.08 -1.74 21.69
C GLU A 31 -7.81 -1.18 20.46
N LEU A 32 -8.82 -1.90 19.98
CA LEU A 32 -9.62 -1.49 18.82
C LEU A 32 -11.11 -1.62 19.17
N GLY A 33 -11.85 -0.52 19.04
CA GLY A 33 -13.28 -0.49 19.34
C GLY A 33 -13.65 -0.85 20.78
N GLY A 34 -12.74 -0.57 21.73
CA GLY A 34 -12.93 -0.90 23.15
C GLY A 34 -12.71 -2.38 23.48
N LYS A 35 -12.14 -3.16 22.57
CA LYS A 35 -11.71 -4.54 22.77
C LYS A 35 -10.21 -4.65 22.55
N THR A 36 -9.54 -5.52 23.32
CA THR A 36 -8.12 -5.79 23.18
C THR A 36 -7.91 -7.03 22.31
N TYR A 37 -7.07 -6.89 21.29
CA TYR A 37 -6.69 -7.97 20.37
C TYR A 37 -5.20 -8.22 20.44
N LEU A 38 -4.80 -9.47 20.26
CA LEU A 38 -3.39 -9.81 20.10
C LEU A 38 -3.04 -9.74 18.61
N ALA A 39 -2.35 -8.69 18.21
CA ALA A 39 -1.95 -8.46 16.83
C ALA A 39 -0.52 -8.95 16.59
N GLU A 40 -0.27 -9.67 15.50
CA GLU A 40 1.07 -9.93 14.97
C GLU A 40 1.48 -8.76 14.08
N ILE A 41 2.61 -8.13 14.40
CA ILE A 41 3.10 -6.96 13.69
C ILE A 41 4.40 -7.27 12.95
N LYS A 42 4.41 -6.95 11.67
CA LYS A 42 5.57 -7.11 10.79
C LYS A 42 5.73 -5.85 9.95
N ALA A 43 6.96 -5.54 9.57
CA ALA A 43 7.22 -4.51 8.59
C ALA A 43 7.91 -5.12 7.37
N ARG A 44 7.60 -4.60 6.20
CA ARG A 44 8.26 -4.97 4.94
C ARG A 44 8.85 -3.73 4.30
N ILE A 45 10.14 -3.80 3.98
CA ILE A 45 10.89 -2.70 3.39
C ILE A 45 11.12 -3.03 1.92
N PHE A 46 10.51 -2.25 1.06
CA PHE A 46 10.65 -2.37 -0.40
C PHE A 46 11.82 -1.53 -0.92
N ASP A 47 12.48 -2.01 -1.98
CA ASP A 47 13.58 -1.31 -2.65
C ASP A 47 13.14 -0.01 -3.35
N LEU A 48 11.83 0.13 -3.61
CA LEU A 48 11.19 1.35 -4.12
C LEU A 48 11.05 2.46 -3.06
N GLY A 49 11.54 2.24 -1.83
CA GLY A 49 11.54 3.27 -0.77
C GLY A 49 10.28 3.30 0.08
N VAL A 50 9.41 2.30 -0.02
CA VAL A 50 8.20 2.17 0.81
C VAL A 50 8.45 1.20 1.98
N ILE A 51 7.95 1.56 3.15
CA ILE A 51 7.84 0.68 4.31
C ILE A 51 6.36 0.34 4.49
N SER A 52 6.02 -0.94 4.39
CA SER A 52 4.70 -1.44 4.72
C SER A 52 4.69 -1.98 6.15
N LEU A 53 3.67 -1.62 6.93
CA LEU A 53 3.41 -2.19 8.23
C LEU A 53 2.23 -3.17 8.11
N ILE A 54 2.47 -4.43 8.41
CA ILE A 54 1.47 -5.50 8.35
C ILE A 54 1.00 -5.77 9.77
N ILE A 55 -0.26 -5.49 10.05
CA ILE A 55 -0.92 -5.77 11.32
C ILE A 55 -1.91 -6.90 11.09
N ARG A 56 -1.64 -8.08 11.65
CA ARG A 56 -2.50 -9.24 11.52
C ARG A 56 -3.20 -9.51 12.84
N ILE A 57 -4.52 -9.49 12.80
CA ILE A 57 -5.38 -9.83 13.94
C ILE A 57 -6.08 -11.15 13.65
N PRO A 58 -5.71 -12.26 14.32
CA PRO A 58 -6.41 -13.52 14.19
C PRO A 58 -7.76 -13.43 14.93
N PHE A 59 -8.81 -13.93 14.30
CA PHE A 59 -10.13 -14.10 14.91
C PHE A 59 -10.39 -15.57 15.20
N GLU A 60 -11.12 -15.84 16.27
CA GLU A 60 -11.61 -17.18 16.60
C GLU A 60 -12.84 -17.55 15.75
N ASP A 61 -13.15 -18.84 15.66
CA ASP A 61 -14.22 -19.36 14.77
C ASP A 61 -15.63 -18.93 15.19
N ASP A 62 -15.82 -18.44 16.42
CA ASP A 62 -17.09 -18.01 16.98
C ASP A 62 -17.39 -16.50 16.79
N VAL A 63 -16.53 -15.76 16.10
CA VAL A 63 -16.76 -14.35 15.83
C VAL A 63 -18.02 -14.14 15.00
N THR A 64 -18.88 -13.24 15.45
CA THR A 64 -20.11 -12.89 14.73
C THR A 64 -19.84 -11.90 13.59
N TYR A 65 -20.74 -11.89 12.59
CA TYR A 65 -20.67 -10.91 11.50
C TYR A 65 -20.62 -9.45 11.99
N ASP A 66 -21.46 -9.15 12.99
CA ASP A 66 -21.52 -7.78 13.54
C ASP A 66 -20.22 -7.36 14.21
N GLU A 67 -19.59 -8.26 14.96
CA GLU A 67 -18.27 -8.00 15.57
C GLU A 67 -17.18 -7.81 14.51
N TYR A 68 -17.23 -8.62 13.46
CA TYR A 68 -16.27 -8.53 12.37
C TYR A 68 -16.42 -7.23 11.57
N LEU A 69 -17.68 -6.82 11.32
CA LEU A 69 -17.99 -5.56 10.65
C LEU A 69 -17.65 -4.34 11.53
N ASP A 70 -17.90 -4.40 12.85
CA ASP A 70 -17.49 -3.35 13.78
C ASP A 70 -15.98 -3.17 13.75
N MET A 71 -15.22 -4.28 13.71
CA MET A 71 -13.76 -4.22 13.59
C MET A 71 -13.31 -3.60 12.25
N ALA A 72 -13.97 -3.95 11.15
CA ALA A 72 -13.70 -3.38 9.84
C ALA A 72 -13.88 -1.85 9.83
N ILE A 73 -14.95 -1.36 10.46
CA ILE A 73 -15.22 0.08 10.57
C ILE A 73 -14.20 0.78 11.48
N VAL A 74 -13.83 0.14 12.58
CA VAL A 74 -12.87 0.72 13.53
C VAL A 74 -11.45 0.74 12.95
N SER A 75 -11.07 -0.26 12.14
CA SER A 75 -9.75 -0.32 11.51
C SER A 75 -9.47 0.87 10.59
N GLU A 76 -10.50 1.48 10.01
CA GLU A 76 -10.38 2.69 9.18
C GLU A 76 -9.98 3.94 10.00
N ASN A 77 -10.25 3.92 11.30
CA ASN A 77 -9.96 5.03 12.20
C ASN A 77 -8.92 4.62 13.26
N MET A 78 -7.97 3.77 12.88
CA MET A 78 -6.90 3.36 13.79
C MET A 78 -6.06 4.59 14.20
N PRO A 79 -5.69 4.73 15.50
CA PRO A 79 -4.88 5.85 15.93
C PRO A 79 -3.52 5.88 15.22
N GLU A 80 -3.23 6.96 14.52
CA GLU A 80 -1.97 7.14 13.79
C GLU A 80 -0.75 7.01 14.73
N ASP A 81 -0.85 7.47 15.97
CA ASP A 81 0.23 7.41 16.95
C ASP A 81 0.69 5.97 17.25
N GLU A 82 -0.23 4.99 17.26
CA GLU A 82 0.11 3.58 17.48
C GLU A 82 0.86 3.00 16.28
N ILE A 83 0.46 3.37 15.07
CA ILE A 83 1.09 2.93 13.82
C ILE A 83 2.47 3.56 13.67
N HIS A 84 2.59 4.86 13.90
CA HIS A 84 3.83 5.60 13.79
C HIS A 84 4.90 5.08 14.74
N HIS A 85 4.55 4.64 15.94
CA HIS A 85 5.51 4.05 16.88
C HIS A 85 6.28 2.86 16.27
N TYR A 86 5.61 1.99 15.54
CA TYR A 86 6.24 0.84 14.87
C TYR A 86 7.07 1.26 13.65
N LEU A 87 6.58 2.22 12.88
CA LEU A 87 7.30 2.77 11.73
C LEU A 87 8.58 3.47 12.18
N ASP A 88 8.53 4.26 13.24
CA ASP A 88 9.69 4.94 13.82
C ASP A 88 10.76 3.95 14.29
N ALA A 89 10.36 2.87 14.95
CA ALA A 89 11.29 1.82 15.38
C ALA A 89 12.01 1.16 14.20
N VAL A 90 11.29 0.93 13.07
CA VAL A 90 11.87 0.41 11.83
C VAL A 90 12.83 1.44 11.22
N LEU A 91 12.39 2.69 11.09
CA LEU A 91 13.18 3.79 10.52
C LEU A 91 14.48 4.01 11.31
N GLU A 92 14.43 4.05 12.62
CA GLU A 92 15.64 4.18 13.46
C GLU A 92 16.62 3.03 13.22
N THR A 93 16.10 1.81 13.03
CA THR A 93 16.93 0.63 12.78
C THR A 93 17.63 0.68 11.42
N ILE A 94 16.96 1.17 10.37
CA ILE A 94 17.51 1.21 9.01
C ILE A 94 18.26 2.49 8.69
N ARG A 95 18.07 3.56 9.48
CA ARG A 95 18.70 4.89 9.29
C ARG A 95 20.19 4.83 8.99
N PRO A 96 21.04 4.02 9.66
CA PRO A 96 22.46 3.94 9.34
C PRO A 96 22.78 3.39 7.95
N ALA A 97 21.82 2.71 7.31
CA ALA A 97 21.95 2.16 5.96
C ALA A 97 21.36 3.07 4.86
N CYS A 98 20.67 4.14 5.24
CA CYS A 98 20.07 5.10 4.33
C CYS A 98 21.05 6.23 3.99
N SER A 99 21.19 6.57 2.71
CA SER A 99 22.11 7.62 2.26
C SER A 99 21.47 9.01 2.21
N ASN A 100 20.16 9.11 2.07
CA ASN A 100 19.40 10.37 2.05
C ASN A 100 18.01 10.13 2.61
N GLU A 101 17.90 10.20 3.92
CA GLU A 101 16.63 9.99 4.60
C GLU A 101 15.71 11.18 4.40
N ARG A 102 14.60 10.96 3.69
CA ARG A 102 13.46 11.85 3.64
C ARG A 102 12.22 11.00 3.83
N VAL A 103 11.55 11.16 4.94
CA VAL A 103 10.24 10.55 5.17
C VAL A 103 9.18 11.48 4.59
N SER A 104 8.28 10.94 3.82
CA SER A 104 7.13 11.66 3.24
C SER A 104 5.94 11.47 4.16
N ASP A 105 5.04 12.45 4.19
CA ASP A 105 3.76 12.39 4.92
C ASP A 105 2.67 11.62 4.13
N PHE A 106 3.08 10.89 3.07
CA PHE A 106 2.17 10.05 2.29
C PHE A 106 2.06 8.67 2.93
N ASP A 107 0.83 8.27 3.16
CA ASP A 107 0.45 6.93 3.60
C ASP A 107 -0.71 6.39 2.78
N GLU A 108 -0.85 5.07 2.76
CA GLU A 108 -1.95 4.31 2.15
C GLU A 108 -2.25 3.13 3.05
N ASP A 109 -3.50 2.94 3.37
CA ASP A 109 -3.99 1.79 4.08
C ASP A 109 -4.72 0.82 3.15
N PHE A 110 -4.71 -0.46 3.51
CA PHE A 110 -5.44 -1.49 2.80
C PHE A 110 -5.83 -2.63 3.75
N VAL A 111 -7.10 -2.99 3.79
CA VAL A 111 -7.61 -4.03 4.69
C VAL A 111 -7.87 -5.32 3.94
N VAL A 112 -7.32 -6.44 4.43
CA VAL A 112 -7.55 -7.77 3.87
C VAL A 112 -8.30 -8.63 4.88
N TYR A 113 -9.53 -9.03 4.52
CA TYR A 113 -10.33 -10.01 5.25
C TYR A 113 -9.99 -11.40 4.72
N TYR A 114 -9.24 -12.18 5.50
CA TYR A 114 -8.72 -13.45 5.06
C TYR A 114 -9.45 -14.63 5.71
N PHE A 115 -9.98 -15.53 4.87
CA PHE A 115 -10.68 -16.74 5.29
C PHE A 115 -9.94 -17.98 4.79
N LYS A 116 -9.68 -18.91 5.70
CA LYS A 116 -8.96 -20.15 5.39
C LYS A 116 -9.89 -21.34 5.15
N GLU A 117 -10.98 -21.46 5.88
CA GLU A 117 -11.85 -22.62 5.80
C GLU A 117 -13.01 -22.41 4.81
N ASN A 118 -13.74 -21.33 4.97
CA ASN A 118 -14.86 -20.95 4.13
C ASN A 118 -15.14 -19.46 4.30
N ILE A 119 -15.69 -18.81 3.28
CA ILE A 119 -16.31 -17.50 3.46
C ILE A 119 -17.69 -17.79 4.07
N PRO A 120 -17.99 -17.29 5.29
CA PRO A 120 -19.33 -17.40 5.85
C PRO A 120 -20.38 -16.81 4.89
N ASP A 121 -21.64 -17.23 5.02
CA ASP A 121 -22.77 -16.65 4.27
C ASP A 121 -23.09 -15.23 4.78
N TRP A 122 -22.12 -14.34 4.66
CA TRP A 122 -22.16 -12.95 5.07
C TRP A 122 -22.35 -12.03 3.89
N ASP A 123 -22.99 -10.89 4.13
CA ASP A 123 -23.00 -9.80 3.16
C ASP A 123 -21.62 -9.15 3.10
N LEU A 124 -20.88 -9.37 2.01
CA LEU A 124 -19.53 -8.85 1.86
C LEU A 124 -19.47 -7.36 1.53
N VAL A 125 -20.58 -6.77 1.08
CA VAL A 125 -20.57 -5.36 0.63
C VAL A 125 -20.33 -4.39 1.79
N PRO A 126 -21.03 -4.46 2.92
CA PRO A 126 -20.71 -3.61 4.08
C PRO A 126 -19.28 -3.81 4.60
N LEU A 127 -18.77 -5.05 4.49
CA LEU A 127 -17.41 -5.37 4.93
C LEU A 127 -16.37 -4.69 4.03
N LEU A 128 -16.54 -4.80 2.70
CA LEU A 128 -15.66 -4.19 1.71
C LEU A 128 -15.74 -2.66 1.70
N LEU A 129 -16.89 -2.11 2.04
CA LEU A 129 -17.09 -0.65 2.15
C LEU A 129 -16.78 -0.11 3.55
N LYS A 130 -16.53 -1.00 4.54
CA LYS A 130 -16.33 -0.63 5.94
C LYS A 130 -17.45 0.27 6.49
N ASP A 131 -18.70 0.07 6.00
CA ASP A 131 -19.85 0.92 6.31
C ASP A 131 -21.14 0.08 6.44
N ARG A 132 -21.95 0.40 7.45
CA ARG A 132 -23.27 -0.22 7.68
C ARG A 132 -24.40 0.46 6.88
N THR A 133 -24.11 1.57 6.21
CA THR A 133 -25.11 2.33 5.47
C THR A 133 -25.63 1.52 4.28
N PRO A 134 -26.96 1.35 4.13
CA PRO A 134 -27.52 0.67 2.99
C PRO A 134 -27.14 1.35 1.66
N VAL A 135 -26.61 0.57 0.74
CA VAL A 135 -26.19 1.06 -0.58
C VAL A 135 -27.17 0.65 -1.69
N SER A 136 -27.11 1.34 -2.82
CA SER A 136 -27.91 1.02 -3.98
C SER A 136 -27.51 -0.34 -4.61
N GLU A 137 -28.42 -0.96 -5.37
CA GLU A 137 -28.11 -2.17 -6.13
C GLU A 137 -27.00 -1.96 -7.18
N GLN A 138 -26.82 -0.74 -7.64
CA GLN A 138 -25.71 -0.40 -8.54
C GLN A 138 -24.39 -0.44 -7.78
N THR A 139 -24.27 0.26 -6.66
CA THR A 139 -23.06 0.26 -5.79
C THR A 139 -22.72 -1.15 -5.35
N ARG A 140 -23.72 -1.94 -4.96
CA ARG A 140 -23.54 -3.35 -4.58
C ARG A 140 -22.90 -4.18 -5.69
N ARG A 141 -23.37 -4.02 -6.91
CA ARG A 141 -22.81 -4.73 -8.08
C ARG A 141 -21.39 -4.28 -8.38
N GLU A 142 -21.14 -2.97 -8.37
CA GLU A 142 -19.80 -2.39 -8.61
C GLU A 142 -18.79 -2.86 -7.57
N THR A 143 -19.17 -2.90 -6.29
CA THR A 143 -18.30 -3.38 -5.19
C THR A 143 -17.91 -4.85 -5.37
N LEU A 144 -18.79 -5.70 -5.91
CA LEU A 144 -18.55 -7.14 -6.11
C LEU A 144 -18.07 -7.50 -7.52
N GLU A 145 -17.91 -6.52 -8.40
CA GLU A 145 -17.54 -6.75 -9.81
C GLU A 145 -16.13 -7.31 -9.95
N ASN A 146 -15.18 -6.78 -9.18
CA ASN A 146 -13.79 -7.20 -9.22
C ASN A 146 -13.61 -8.50 -8.41
N ARG A 147 -13.93 -9.60 -9.04
CA ARG A 147 -13.84 -10.93 -8.46
C ARG A 147 -12.88 -11.80 -9.25
N PHE A 148 -11.92 -12.39 -8.56
CA PHE A 148 -10.95 -13.32 -9.11
C PHE A 148 -11.09 -14.67 -8.39
N SER A 149 -11.05 -15.77 -9.11
CA SER A 149 -11.14 -17.10 -8.50
C SER A 149 -10.47 -18.17 -9.35
N TYR A 150 -9.81 -19.11 -8.69
CA TYR A 150 -9.42 -20.39 -9.23
C TYR A 150 -10.27 -21.51 -8.59
N ALA A 151 -9.78 -22.75 -8.63
CA ALA A 151 -10.58 -23.90 -8.18
C ALA A 151 -10.91 -23.88 -6.68
N ASN A 152 -10.01 -23.39 -5.84
CA ASN A 152 -10.09 -23.48 -4.38
C ASN A 152 -9.80 -22.15 -3.66
N ASP A 153 -9.88 -21.06 -4.38
CA ASP A 153 -9.70 -19.71 -3.85
C ASP A 153 -10.68 -18.73 -4.47
N ILE A 154 -10.90 -17.63 -3.80
CA ILE A 154 -11.69 -16.52 -4.32
C ILE A 154 -11.23 -15.21 -3.67
N THR A 155 -11.13 -14.17 -4.47
CA THR A 155 -10.81 -12.81 -4.02
C THR A 155 -11.83 -11.84 -4.55
N TYR A 156 -12.41 -11.03 -3.67
CA TYR A 156 -13.18 -9.84 -4.01
C TYR A 156 -12.32 -8.64 -3.69
N LEU A 157 -12.14 -7.74 -4.64
CA LEU A 157 -11.28 -6.58 -4.52
C LEU A 157 -12.10 -5.29 -4.62
N ALA A 158 -12.03 -4.45 -3.59
CA ALA A 158 -12.55 -3.10 -3.57
C ALA A 158 -11.40 -2.08 -3.63
N TRP A 159 -11.69 -0.80 -3.43
CA TRP A 159 -10.71 0.27 -3.56
C TRP A 159 -9.57 0.17 -2.54
N ASP A 160 -9.90 -0.05 -1.27
CA ASP A 160 -9.00 -0.05 -0.11
C ASP A 160 -9.16 -1.29 0.77
N SER A 161 -9.81 -2.32 0.22
CA SER A 161 -10.08 -3.55 0.95
C SER A 161 -10.22 -4.75 0.02
N ALA A 162 -10.01 -5.95 0.57
CA ALA A 162 -10.27 -7.20 -0.13
C ALA A 162 -10.81 -8.27 0.81
N VAL A 163 -11.68 -9.12 0.29
CA VAL A 163 -12.03 -10.41 0.91
C VAL A 163 -11.29 -11.51 0.16
N VAL A 164 -10.48 -12.27 0.86
CA VAL A 164 -9.67 -13.35 0.31
C VAL A 164 -10.02 -14.65 1.00
N TYR A 165 -10.38 -15.66 0.22
CA TYR A 165 -10.49 -17.04 0.68
C TYR A 165 -9.45 -17.89 -0.02
N ASP A 166 -8.67 -18.65 0.75
CA ASP A 166 -7.74 -19.62 0.23
C ASP A 166 -7.65 -20.83 1.15
N GLN A 167 -8.19 -21.97 0.68
CA GLN A 167 -8.24 -23.22 1.42
C GLN A 167 -6.86 -23.75 1.83
N SER A 168 -5.81 -23.45 1.08
CA SER A 168 -4.45 -23.89 1.42
C SER A 168 -3.82 -23.07 2.54
N GLY A 169 -4.39 -21.90 2.85
CA GLY A 169 -3.81 -20.95 3.79
C GLY A 169 -2.62 -20.17 3.21
N SER A 170 -2.45 -20.11 1.88
CA SER A 170 -1.42 -19.31 1.23
C SER A 170 -1.69 -17.81 1.46
N LEU A 171 -0.62 -17.08 1.70
CA LEU A 171 -0.65 -15.62 1.83
C LEU A 171 -0.19 -14.91 0.53
N ASP A 172 -0.08 -15.64 -0.58
CA ASP A 172 0.40 -15.07 -1.84
C ASP A 172 -0.49 -13.91 -2.31
N VAL A 173 -1.83 -14.03 -2.18
CA VAL A 173 -2.76 -12.95 -2.57
C VAL A 173 -2.63 -11.75 -1.64
N PRO A 174 -2.68 -11.86 -0.31
CA PRO A 174 -2.37 -10.75 0.59
C PRO A 174 -1.01 -10.08 0.31
N ASP A 175 0.05 -10.87 0.07
CA ASP A 175 1.38 -10.34 -0.24
C ASP A 175 1.42 -9.58 -1.57
N LEU A 176 0.64 -10.02 -2.57
CA LEU A 176 0.47 -9.31 -3.84
C LEU A 176 -0.27 -7.99 -3.67
N LEU A 177 -1.33 -7.99 -2.88
CA LEU A 177 -2.12 -6.77 -2.58
C LEU A 177 -1.26 -5.75 -1.83
N GLU A 178 -0.47 -6.19 -0.86
CA GLU A 178 0.49 -5.34 -0.18
C GLU A 178 1.50 -4.72 -1.14
N PHE A 179 2.08 -5.52 -2.04
CA PHE A 179 3.02 -5.03 -3.05
C PHE A 179 2.36 -4.04 -4.01
N ALA A 180 1.13 -4.31 -4.46
CA ALA A 180 0.37 -3.39 -5.32
C ALA A 180 0.09 -2.06 -4.61
N ASN A 181 -0.27 -2.10 -3.32
CA ASN A 181 -0.50 -0.91 -2.51
C ASN A 181 0.80 -0.09 -2.32
N ALA A 182 1.94 -0.76 -2.09
CA ALA A 182 3.24 -0.11 -2.00
C ALA A 182 3.61 0.61 -3.32
N GLN A 183 3.34 -0.01 -4.47
CA GLN A 183 3.54 0.63 -5.79
C GLN A 183 2.58 1.79 -6.01
N PHE A 184 1.34 1.67 -5.55
CA PHE A 184 0.35 2.75 -5.64
C PHE A 184 0.77 3.97 -4.81
N LEU A 185 1.28 3.76 -3.59
CA LEU A 185 1.84 4.82 -2.74
C LEU A 185 3.02 5.52 -3.43
N GLU A 186 3.92 4.76 -4.02
CA GLU A 186 5.05 5.31 -4.78
C GLU A 186 4.58 6.17 -5.95
N LEU A 187 3.57 5.71 -6.69
CA LEU A 187 2.95 6.48 -7.78
C LEU A 187 2.37 7.81 -7.30
N ARG A 188 1.62 7.80 -6.20
CA ARG A 188 1.04 9.00 -5.61
C ARG A 188 2.11 9.98 -5.15
N TYR A 189 3.18 9.49 -4.56
CA TYR A 189 4.32 10.31 -4.18
C TYR A 189 4.93 11.02 -5.39
N TYR A 190 5.18 10.31 -6.50
CA TYR A 190 5.75 10.91 -7.71
C TYR A 190 4.77 11.85 -8.41
N ASP A 191 3.48 11.55 -8.43
CA ASP A 191 2.47 12.46 -8.98
C ASP A 191 2.47 13.79 -8.24
N ASN A 192 2.50 13.76 -6.91
CA ASN A 192 2.60 14.97 -6.09
C ASN A 192 3.93 15.69 -6.28
N ALA A 193 5.05 14.97 -6.32
CA ALA A 193 6.36 15.56 -6.56
C ALA A 193 6.44 16.25 -7.93
N LEU A 194 5.82 15.65 -8.96
CA LEU A 194 5.71 16.23 -10.30
C LEU A 194 4.87 17.52 -10.29
N ASN A 195 3.72 17.50 -9.66
CA ASN A 195 2.86 18.68 -9.55
C ASN A 195 3.57 19.83 -8.84
N ASN A 196 4.22 19.56 -7.70
CA ASN A 196 5.01 20.55 -6.97
C ASN A 196 6.19 21.10 -7.79
N ALA A 197 6.84 20.26 -8.57
CA ALA A 197 7.94 20.69 -9.45
C ALA A 197 7.45 21.54 -10.62
N ILE A 198 6.27 21.25 -11.15
CA ILE A 198 5.62 22.05 -12.18
C ILE A 198 5.27 23.45 -11.62
N ASP A 199 4.61 23.51 -10.46
CA ASP A 199 4.23 24.77 -9.83
C ASP A 199 5.47 25.63 -9.54
N LYS A 200 6.48 25.05 -8.92
CA LYS A 200 7.76 25.70 -8.68
C LYS A 200 8.41 26.19 -9.98
N THR A 201 8.31 25.43 -11.05
CA THR A 201 8.86 25.81 -12.36
C THR A 201 8.14 27.05 -12.92
N TYR A 202 6.83 27.14 -12.76
CA TYR A 202 6.06 28.33 -13.16
C TYR A 202 6.48 29.56 -12.36
N ASP A 203 6.63 29.44 -11.04
CA ASP A 203 7.10 30.53 -10.17
C ASP A 203 8.50 31.00 -10.58
N GLU A 204 9.45 30.06 -10.76
CA GLU A 204 10.82 30.37 -11.20
C GLU A 204 10.87 31.00 -12.60
N LEU A 205 9.97 30.61 -13.52
CA LEU A 205 9.84 31.24 -14.84
C LEU A 205 9.33 32.67 -14.75
N GLU A 206 8.36 32.94 -13.89
CA GLU A 206 7.82 34.27 -13.65
C GLU A 206 8.90 35.19 -13.06
N GLU A 207 9.61 34.74 -12.03
CA GLU A 207 10.75 35.44 -11.43
C GLU A 207 11.86 35.70 -12.45
N ALA A 208 12.24 34.68 -13.26
CA ALA A 208 13.26 34.82 -14.28
C ALA A 208 12.90 35.86 -15.34
N ASN A 209 11.62 36.00 -15.68
CA ASN A 209 11.15 37.00 -16.62
C ASN A 209 11.34 38.45 -16.11
N MET A 210 11.38 38.63 -14.79
CA MET A 210 11.60 39.93 -14.14
C MET A 210 13.10 40.29 -13.98
N THR A 211 14.01 39.36 -14.28
CA THR A 211 15.45 39.52 -14.08
C THR A 211 16.22 39.85 -15.35
N SER A 212 17.54 40.14 -15.23
CA SER A 212 18.41 40.45 -16.36
C SER A 212 18.57 39.27 -17.31
N LYS A 213 18.88 39.54 -18.58
CA LYS A 213 19.01 38.52 -19.64
C LYS A 213 20.04 37.42 -19.33
N ALA A 214 21.12 37.74 -18.63
CA ALA A 214 22.18 36.78 -18.27
C ALA A 214 21.72 35.83 -17.14
N THR A 215 21.12 36.38 -16.11
CA THR A 215 20.57 35.60 -14.97
C THR A 215 19.43 34.68 -15.41
N ARG A 216 18.58 35.16 -16.32
CA ARG A 216 17.46 34.39 -16.90
C ARG A 216 17.94 33.11 -17.61
N LEU A 217 19.02 33.17 -18.35
CA LEU A 217 19.53 32.01 -19.07
C LEU A 217 20.03 30.91 -18.11
N GLU A 218 20.65 31.31 -17.01
CA GLU A 218 21.11 30.37 -15.97
C GLU A 218 19.93 29.73 -15.25
N SER A 219 18.92 30.51 -14.86
CA SER A 219 17.66 30.00 -14.27
C SER A 219 16.99 28.96 -15.18
N TYR A 220 16.87 29.25 -16.48
CA TYR A 220 16.29 28.30 -17.42
C TYR A 220 17.10 27.00 -17.57
N ARG A 221 18.43 27.06 -17.47
CA ARG A 221 19.26 25.84 -17.49
C ARG A 221 19.02 24.98 -16.26
N GLN A 222 18.91 25.61 -15.10
CA GLN A 222 18.63 24.92 -13.83
C GLN A 222 17.25 24.27 -13.84
N ILE A 223 16.21 25.02 -14.21
CA ILE A 223 14.83 24.53 -14.36
C ILE A 223 14.80 23.31 -15.30
N ARG A 224 15.46 23.41 -16.46
CA ARG A 224 15.53 22.29 -17.39
C ARG A 224 16.24 21.07 -16.79
N GLY A 225 17.31 21.28 -16.01
CA GLY A 225 18.02 20.20 -15.31
C GLY A 225 17.10 19.45 -14.35
N ASN A 226 16.41 20.18 -13.49
CA ASN A 226 15.47 19.63 -12.49
C ASN A 226 14.33 18.84 -13.16
N LEU A 227 13.74 19.37 -14.23
CA LEU A 227 12.69 18.69 -14.98
C LEU A 227 13.18 17.41 -15.67
N MET A 228 14.41 17.42 -16.22
CA MET A 228 14.97 16.22 -16.84
C MET A 228 15.24 15.11 -15.82
N GLU A 229 15.71 15.46 -14.63
CA GLU A 229 15.91 14.51 -13.52
C GLU A 229 14.56 13.88 -13.09
N LEU A 230 13.56 14.71 -12.85
CA LEU A 230 12.22 14.23 -12.48
C LEU A 230 11.59 13.34 -13.57
N MET A 231 11.74 13.71 -14.85
CA MET A 231 11.26 12.88 -15.96
C MET A 231 11.98 11.53 -16.04
N ALA A 232 13.26 11.48 -15.70
CA ALA A 232 14.00 10.21 -15.65
C ALA A 232 13.49 9.31 -14.53
N ASP A 233 13.20 9.87 -13.35
CA ASP A 233 12.66 9.14 -12.21
C ASP A 233 11.28 8.57 -12.51
N VAL A 234 10.36 9.40 -13.03
CA VAL A 234 9.01 8.96 -13.46
C VAL A 234 9.07 7.90 -14.56
N SER A 235 10.00 8.03 -15.50
CA SER A 235 10.18 7.03 -16.58
C SER A 235 10.68 5.69 -16.03
N SER A 236 11.59 5.72 -15.07
CA SER A 236 12.10 4.52 -14.40
C SER A 236 10.98 3.80 -13.64
N LEU A 237 10.19 4.56 -12.87
CA LEU A 237 9.03 4.04 -12.15
C LEU A 237 8.01 3.41 -13.10
N THR A 238 7.61 4.13 -14.15
CA THR A 238 6.65 3.62 -15.15
C THR A 238 7.15 2.33 -15.79
N SER A 239 8.45 2.22 -16.05
CA SER A 239 9.05 0.98 -16.56
C SER A 239 8.94 -0.17 -15.56
N ASN A 240 9.18 0.09 -14.27
CA ASN A 240 9.08 -0.92 -13.22
C ASN A 240 7.65 -1.42 -13.06
N ILE A 241 6.66 -0.52 -13.10
CA ILE A 241 5.24 -0.86 -13.02
C ILE A 241 4.80 -1.67 -14.25
N ASN A 242 5.18 -1.23 -15.46
CA ASN A 242 4.85 -1.98 -16.66
C ASN A 242 5.47 -3.39 -16.66
N ASN A 243 6.68 -3.54 -16.13
CA ASN A 243 7.31 -4.84 -15.97
C ASN A 243 6.54 -5.71 -14.96
N ALA A 244 6.07 -5.13 -13.85
CA ALA A 244 5.26 -5.85 -12.87
C ALA A 244 3.88 -6.26 -13.44
N LEU A 245 3.24 -5.40 -14.24
CA LEU A 245 1.95 -5.69 -14.88
C LEU A 245 2.05 -6.77 -15.97
N GLN A 246 3.14 -6.80 -16.74
CA GLN A 246 3.38 -7.85 -17.77
C GLN A 246 3.57 -9.24 -17.18
N VAL A 247 3.73 -9.32 -15.91
CA VAL A 247 3.94 -10.56 -15.15
C VAL A 247 2.60 -11.19 -14.74
N THR A 248 1.51 -10.43 -14.77
CA THR A 248 0.15 -10.86 -14.39
C THR A 248 -0.72 -11.28 -15.59
N GLU A 249 -0.23 -11.23 -16.82
CA GLU A 249 -0.85 -11.83 -17.99
C GLU A 249 -0.37 -13.28 -18.22
#